data_086af4df8352f76c950f8c79523e49a3
#
_entry.id   086af4df8352f76c950f8c79523e49a3
#
_cell.length_a   1.000
_cell.length_b   1.000
_cell.length_c   1.000
_cell.angle_alpha   90.00
_cell.angle_beta   90.00
_cell.angle_gamma   90.00
#
_symmetry.space_group_name_H-M   'P 1'
#
loop_
_entity.id
_entity.type
_entity.pdbx_description
1 polymer ?
#
loop_
_entity_poly.entity_id
_entity_poly.type
_entity_poly.pdbx_seq_one_letter_code
_entity_poly.pdbx_strand_id
1 'polypeptide(L)' 'VYGEARGKANGAIGMCKELGLSFEETAKRIREKFRLSEEEVQRDMKLYW' A
#
# COMPACT_ATOMS: atom_id res chain seq x y z
N VAL A 1 -9.87 -10.88 -5.53
CA VAL A 1 -10.55 -10.90 -4.29
C VAL A 1 -9.88 -10.00 -3.28
N TYR A 2 -10.68 -9.28 -2.52
CA TYR A 2 -10.19 -8.21 -1.65
C TYR A 2 -9.18 -8.68 -0.58
N GLY A 3 -9.42 -9.84 0.01
CA GLY A 3 -8.52 -10.37 1.03
C GLY A 3 -7.11 -10.64 0.54
N GLU A 4 -6.99 -11.18 -0.67
CA GLU A 4 -5.68 -11.45 -1.27
C GLU A 4 -4.95 -10.16 -1.62
N ALA A 5 -5.66 -9.19 -2.18
CA ALA A 5 -5.08 -7.91 -2.52
C ALA A 5 -4.57 -7.20 -1.28
N ARG A 6 -5.28 -7.35 -0.17
CA ARG A 6 -4.89 -6.76 1.11
C ARG A 6 -3.58 -7.32 1.64
N GLY A 7 -3.43 -8.64 1.58
CA GLY A 7 -2.19 -9.29 1.99
C GLY A 7 -1.00 -8.85 1.16
N LYS A 8 -1.22 -8.73 -0.15
CA LYS A 8 -0.18 -8.26 -1.06
C LYS A 8 0.18 -6.81 -0.79
N ALA A 9 -0.81 -5.97 -0.50
CA ALA A 9 -0.57 -4.57 -0.19
C ALA A 9 0.26 -4.43 1.09
N ASN A 10 -0.02 -5.23 2.11
CA ASN A 10 0.76 -5.23 3.33
C ASN A 10 2.24 -5.52 3.06
N GLY A 11 2.51 -6.56 2.26
CA GLY A 11 3.88 -6.90 1.90
C GLY A 11 4.56 -5.80 1.11
N ALA A 12 3.83 -5.18 0.18
CA ALA A 12 4.38 -4.09 -0.62
C ALA A 12 4.69 -2.86 0.23
N ILE A 13 3.84 -2.54 1.17
CA ILE A 13 4.07 -1.42 2.08
C ILE A 13 5.31 -1.66 2.93
N GLY A 14 5.45 -2.86 3.48
CA GLY A 14 6.63 -3.22 4.26
C GLY A 14 7.92 -3.10 3.48
N MET A 15 7.90 -3.56 2.22
CA MET A 15 9.06 -3.47 1.36
C MET A 15 9.42 -2.02 1.02
N CYS A 16 8.43 -1.21 0.70
CA CYS A 16 8.67 0.21 0.43
C CYS A 16 9.26 0.92 1.65
N LYS A 17 8.79 0.56 2.83
CA LYS A 17 9.28 1.11 4.08
C LYS A 17 10.76 0.75 4.29
N GLU A 18 11.13 -0.49 4.01
CA GLU A 18 12.52 -0.95 4.12
C GLU A 18 13.42 -0.24 3.12
N LEU A 19 12.89 0.09 1.94
CA LEU A 19 13.63 0.83 0.93
C LEU A 19 13.79 2.32 1.26
N GLY A 20 13.16 2.78 2.33
CA GLY A 20 13.26 4.16 2.74
C GLY A 20 12.34 5.11 2.00
N LEU A 21 11.29 4.60 1.37
CA LEU A 21 10.34 5.43 0.66
C LEU A 21 9.44 6.19 1.65
N SER A 22 9.02 7.39 1.25
CA SER A 22 8.13 8.18 2.07
C SER A 22 6.70 7.61 2.04
N PHE A 23 5.88 8.06 2.98
CA PHE A 23 4.47 7.69 3.04
C PHE A 23 3.77 7.97 1.71
N GLU A 24 3.93 9.17 1.18
CA GLU A 24 3.29 9.57 -0.07
C GLU A 24 3.75 8.73 -1.25
N GLU A 25 5.04 8.50 -1.35
CA GLU A 25 5.60 7.68 -2.42
C GLU A 25 5.08 6.25 -2.35
N THR A 26 5.06 5.69 -1.15
CA THR A 26 4.54 4.34 -0.94
C THR A 26 3.06 4.24 -1.31
N ALA A 27 2.26 5.20 -0.88
CA ALA A 27 0.84 5.22 -1.20
C ALA A 27 0.61 5.27 -2.70
N LYS A 28 1.37 6.09 -3.41
CA LYS A 28 1.27 6.21 -4.84
C LYS A 28 1.60 4.90 -5.55
N ARG A 29 2.66 4.24 -5.14
CA ARG A 29 3.07 2.98 -5.73
C ARG A 29 2.04 1.87 -5.52
N ILE A 30 1.50 1.79 -4.32
CA ILE A 30 0.49 0.80 -4.00
C ILE A 30 -0.78 1.04 -4.81
N ARG A 31 -1.20 2.28 -4.91
CA ARG A 31 -2.38 2.65 -5.68
C ARG A 31 -2.26 2.21 -7.13
N GLU A 32 -1.13 2.47 -7.75
CA GLU A 32 -0.89 2.10 -9.13
C GLU A 32 -0.76 0.59 -9.30
N LYS A 33 -0.02 -0.04 -8.40
CA LYS A 33 0.27 -1.47 -8.51
C LYS A 33 -0.97 -2.33 -8.37
N PHE A 34 -1.84 -1.99 -7.41
CA PHE A 34 -3.03 -2.77 -7.12
C PHE A 34 -4.31 -2.14 -7.64
N ARG A 35 -4.20 -1.01 -8.32
CA ARG A 35 -5.35 -0.26 -8.87
C ARG A 35 -6.41 0.02 -7.80
N LEU A 36 -5.95 0.47 -6.65
CA LEU A 36 -6.83 0.79 -5.54
C LEU A 36 -7.37 2.21 -5.66
N SER A 37 -8.54 2.44 -5.06
CA SER A 37 -9.07 3.79 -4.95
C SER A 37 -8.29 4.55 -3.88
N GLU A 38 -8.42 5.86 -3.87
CA GLU A 38 -7.74 6.68 -2.89
C GLU A 38 -8.13 6.32 -1.47
N GLU A 39 -9.41 6.03 -1.23
CA GLU A 39 -9.89 5.60 0.07
C GLU A 39 -9.27 4.28 0.52
N GLU A 40 -9.17 3.33 -0.40
CA GLU A 40 -8.56 2.04 -0.09
C GLU A 40 -7.09 2.18 0.26
N VAL A 41 -6.37 3.01 -0.49
CA VAL A 41 -4.96 3.27 -0.24
C VAL A 41 -4.78 3.92 1.14
N GLN A 42 -5.59 4.91 1.45
CA GLN A 42 -5.51 5.60 2.75
C GLN A 42 -5.77 4.63 3.89
N ARG A 43 -6.73 3.75 3.73
CA ARG A 43 -7.05 2.75 4.73
C ARG A 43 -5.89 1.78 4.95
N ASP A 44 -5.32 1.27 3.86
CA ASP A 44 -4.21 0.34 3.94
C ASP A 44 -2.96 0.99 4.54
N MET A 45 -2.70 2.22 4.17
CA MET A 45 -1.56 2.95 4.73
C MET A 45 -1.70 3.17 6.23
N LYS A 46 -2.92 3.46 6.69
CA LYS A 46 -3.17 3.61 8.13
C LYS A 46 -2.96 2.30 8.89
N LEU A 47 -3.29 1.18 8.26
CA LEU A 47 -3.17 -0.12 8.91
C LEU A 47 -1.74 -0.63 8.95
N TYR A 48 -0.97 -0.40 7.90
CA TYR A 48 0.32 -1.06 7.72
C TYR A 48 1.54 -0.14 7.77
N TRP A 49 1.33 1.15 7.63
CA TRP A 49 2.44 2.09 7.72
C TRP A 49 2.90 2.30 9.16
#